data_c016ca1776091414db5ae41e0045a1b9
#
_entry.id   c016ca1776091414db5ae41e0045a1b9
#
_cell.length_a   1.000
_cell.length_b   1.000
_cell.length_c   1.000
_cell.angle_alpha   90.00
_cell.angle_beta   90.00
_cell.angle_gamma   90.00
#
_symmetry.space_group_name_H-M   'P 1'
#
loop_
_entity.id
_entity.type
_entity.pdbx_description
1 polymer ?
#
loop_
_entity_poly.entity_id
_entity_poly.type
_entity_poly.pdbx_seq_one_letter_code
_entity_poly.pdbx_strand_id
1 'polypeptide(L)'
;SYSSAASDVYKRQNQDGEMFTRPAKLSDKFVMPYSNEEEAKSANGGAYPPDMSVLVKARAGGADYIYSVLLGYVDPPENIKLDDGVYYNKYMYGNKIKMPKQLSDGLVEYSDGTNATEEQMAKDVTSFLMWTAEPHLEQRHKTGFRAIVYLIILTVLVYFSMKKIWSRVETNV
;
A
#
# COMPACT_ATOMS: atom_id res chain seq x y z
N SER A 1 8.02 -15.24 -1.48
CA SER A 1 9.31 -15.14 -0.81
C SER A 1 9.51 -13.72 -0.28
N TYR A 2 9.34 -13.56 1.05
CA TYR A 2 9.42 -12.25 1.74
C TYR A 2 10.86 -11.76 1.99
N SER A 3 11.84 -12.25 1.26
CA SER A 3 13.25 -12.10 1.63
C SER A 3 13.95 -10.85 1.08
N SER A 4 13.39 -10.12 0.11
CA SER A 4 14.12 -9.00 -0.48
C SER A 4 14.06 -7.70 0.33
N ALA A 5 12.96 -7.43 1.01
CA ALA A 5 12.87 -6.25 1.88
C ALA A 5 13.58 -6.43 3.24
N ALA A 6 13.81 -7.69 3.66
CA ALA A 6 14.51 -7.99 4.91
C ALA A 6 16.06 -7.92 4.78
N SER A 7 16.59 -7.79 3.57
CA SER A 7 18.03 -7.68 3.32
C SER A 7 18.56 -6.26 3.42
N ASP A 8 17.68 -5.25 3.47
CA ASP A 8 18.11 -3.88 3.66
C ASP A 8 18.62 -3.68 5.09
N VAL A 9 19.88 -3.30 5.16
CA VAL A 9 20.59 -3.08 6.40
C VAL A 9 20.17 -1.76 7.00
N TYR A 10 19.42 -1.80 8.09
CA TYR A 10 19.03 -0.61 8.81
C TYR A 10 20.21 -0.05 9.61
N LYS A 11 20.65 1.15 9.26
CA LYS A 11 21.70 1.88 9.98
C LYS A 11 21.11 2.63 11.16
N ARG A 12 21.58 2.33 12.36
CA ARG A 12 21.14 2.99 13.60
C ARG A 12 22.36 3.34 14.44
N GLN A 13 22.24 4.39 15.25
CA GLN A 13 23.24 4.70 16.27
C GLN A 13 22.88 3.96 17.57
N ASN A 14 23.90 3.39 18.22
CA ASN A 14 23.77 2.87 19.58
C ASN A 14 23.78 4.02 20.60
N GLN A 15 23.71 3.73 21.90
CA GLN A 15 23.74 4.74 22.95
C GLN A 15 25.07 5.51 23.00
N ASP A 16 26.13 4.95 22.43
CA ASP A 16 27.46 5.52 22.37
C ASP A 16 27.70 6.34 21.09
N GLY A 17 26.68 6.46 20.22
CA GLY A 17 26.75 7.20 18.96
C GLY A 17 27.39 6.46 17.80
N GLU A 18 27.78 5.20 17.99
CA GLU A 18 28.37 4.38 16.91
C GLU A 18 27.29 3.82 15.98
N MET A 19 27.59 3.83 14.68
CA MET A 19 26.71 3.29 13.66
C MET A 19 26.80 1.77 13.64
N PHE A 20 25.72 1.09 13.94
CA PHE A 20 25.63 -0.35 13.77
C PHE A 20 24.58 -0.73 12.73
N THR A 21 24.81 -1.87 12.12
CA THR A 21 23.95 -2.41 11.07
C THR A 21 23.25 -3.67 11.56
N ARG A 22 21.95 -3.77 11.34
CA ARG A 22 21.15 -4.96 11.62
C ARG A 22 20.14 -5.20 10.50
N PRO A 23 19.62 -6.42 10.33
CA PRO A 23 18.50 -6.66 9.43
C PRO A 23 17.30 -5.78 9.80
N ALA A 24 16.65 -5.21 8.79
CA ALA A 24 15.44 -4.42 8.99
C ALA A 24 14.29 -5.27 9.53
N LYS A 25 13.46 -4.67 10.38
CA LYS A 25 12.22 -5.26 10.92
C LYS A 25 11.03 -4.53 10.33
N LEU A 26 9.87 -5.18 10.30
CA LEU A 26 8.61 -4.57 9.84
C LEU A 26 8.19 -3.32 10.65
N SER A 27 8.71 -3.17 11.86
CA SER A 27 8.47 -2.01 12.73
C SER A 27 9.40 -0.83 12.47
N ASP A 28 10.43 -1.00 11.64
CA ASP A 28 11.37 0.08 11.36
C ASP A 28 10.75 1.07 10.37
N LYS A 29 10.98 2.35 10.61
CA LYS A 29 10.51 3.40 9.71
C LYS A 29 11.43 3.50 8.49
N PHE A 30 10.87 3.79 7.34
CA PHE A 30 11.65 4.15 6.16
C PHE A 30 12.46 5.41 6.43
N VAL A 31 13.66 5.47 5.86
CA VAL A 31 14.50 6.66 5.91
C VAL A 31 13.81 7.77 5.12
N MET A 32 13.68 8.93 5.72
CA MET A 32 13.14 10.10 5.02
C MET A 32 14.13 10.57 3.94
N PRO A 33 13.68 10.75 2.69
CA PRO A 33 14.55 11.18 1.59
C PRO A 33 15.02 12.65 1.74
N TYR A 34 14.30 13.46 2.50
CA TYR A 34 14.56 14.87 2.72
C TYR A 34 14.68 15.17 4.21
N SER A 35 15.56 16.11 4.58
CA SER A 35 15.79 16.50 5.97
C SER A 35 14.64 17.33 6.56
N ASN A 36 13.93 18.09 5.71
CA ASN A 36 12.82 18.95 6.10
C ASN A 36 11.84 19.17 4.94
N GLU A 37 10.70 19.79 5.25
CA GLU A 37 9.64 20.08 4.28
C GLU A 37 10.05 21.09 3.20
N GLU A 38 10.89 22.05 3.52
CA GLU A 38 11.35 23.09 2.58
C GLU A 38 12.26 22.48 1.53
N GLU A 39 13.17 21.60 1.93
CA GLU A 39 14.02 20.83 1.02
C GLU A 39 13.19 19.95 0.10
N ALA A 40 12.19 19.24 0.64
CA ALA A 40 11.27 18.42 -0.14
C ALA A 40 10.51 19.24 -1.19
N LYS A 41 9.99 20.42 -0.82
CA LYS A 41 9.30 21.33 -1.76
C LYS A 41 10.24 21.88 -2.83
N SER A 42 11.44 22.27 -2.44
CA SER A 42 12.44 22.79 -3.37
C SER A 42 12.83 21.76 -4.44
N ALA A 43 13.03 20.52 -4.01
CA ALA A 43 13.37 19.40 -4.90
C ALA A 43 12.21 18.96 -5.83
N ASN A 44 10.95 19.30 -5.48
CA ASN A 44 9.76 18.85 -6.19
C ASN A 44 8.95 20.01 -6.80
N GLY A 45 9.62 21.07 -7.29
CA GLY A 45 8.95 22.17 -7.97
C GLY A 45 7.90 22.91 -7.12
N GLY A 46 8.16 23.06 -5.81
CA GLY A 46 7.26 23.69 -4.86
C GLY A 46 6.11 22.79 -4.34
N ALA A 47 6.04 21.54 -4.78
CA ALA A 47 5.06 20.57 -4.26
C ALA A 47 5.66 19.76 -3.12
N TYR A 48 4.87 19.57 -2.05
CA TYR A 48 5.25 18.66 -0.98
C TYR A 48 4.77 17.24 -1.31
N PRO A 49 5.68 16.25 -1.50
CA PRO A 49 5.29 14.88 -1.79
C PRO A 49 4.54 14.26 -0.60
N PRO A 50 3.45 13.51 -0.83
CA PRO A 50 2.78 12.81 0.26
C PRO A 50 3.62 11.65 0.78
N ASP A 51 3.40 11.28 2.06
CA ASP A 51 3.95 10.05 2.62
C ASP A 51 3.35 8.84 1.90
N MET A 52 4.23 8.04 1.29
CA MET A 52 3.86 6.86 0.51
C MET A 52 3.55 5.63 1.38
N SER A 53 3.99 5.60 2.63
CA SER A 53 3.93 4.39 3.48
C SER A 53 2.50 3.89 3.73
N VAL A 54 1.52 4.79 3.77
CA VAL A 54 0.09 4.45 3.95
C VAL A 54 -0.79 4.97 2.81
N LEU A 55 -0.20 5.33 1.69
CA LEU A 55 -0.89 5.97 0.57
C LEU A 55 -2.05 5.13 0.04
N VAL A 56 -1.89 3.81 -0.03
CA VAL A 56 -2.94 2.88 -0.47
C VAL A 56 -4.19 2.97 0.40
N LYS A 57 -4.04 3.16 1.72
CA LYS A 57 -5.18 3.34 2.63
C LYS A 57 -5.76 4.75 2.60
N ALA A 58 -4.96 5.74 2.24
CA ALA A 58 -5.34 7.14 2.25
C ALA A 58 -6.11 7.57 0.98
N ARG A 59 -6.33 6.68 0.03
CA ARG A 59 -7.03 6.98 -1.23
C ARG A 59 -8.21 6.05 -1.45
N ALA A 60 -9.34 6.62 -1.88
CA ALA A 60 -10.45 5.83 -2.38
C ALA A 60 -10.00 5.05 -3.64
N GLY A 61 -10.36 3.78 -3.71
CA GLY A 61 -9.85 2.87 -4.74
C GLY A 61 -8.52 2.19 -4.41
N GLY A 62 -7.83 2.60 -3.34
CA GLY A 62 -6.65 1.91 -2.81
C GLY A 62 -5.55 1.66 -3.84
N ALA A 63 -5.14 0.40 -3.97
CA ALA A 63 -4.08 -0.04 -4.88
C ALA A 63 -4.44 0.22 -6.35
N ASP A 64 -5.69 -0.04 -6.76
CA ASP A 64 -6.15 0.13 -8.13
C ASP A 64 -6.09 1.60 -8.57
N TYR A 65 -6.39 2.52 -7.65
CA TYR A 65 -6.25 3.95 -7.91
C TYR A 65 -4.79 4.35 -8.15
N ILE A 66 -3.86 3.88 -7.31
CA ILE A 66 -2.44 4.19 -7.46
C ILE A 66 -1.90 3.62 -8.77
N TYR A 67 -2.22 2.37 -9.08
CA TYR A 67 -1.87 1.74 -10.35
C TYR A 67 -2.38 2.56 -11.54
N SER A 68 -3.65 2.96 -11.49
CA SER A 68 -4.27 3.76 -12.55
C SER A 68 -3.61 5.14 -12.70
N VAL A 69 -3.27 5.81 -11.60
CA VAL A 69 -2.57 7.10 -11.64
C VAL A 69 -1.19 6.96 -12.26
N LEU A 70 -0.44 5.90 -11.97
CA LEU A 70 0.89 5.68 -12.55
C LEU A 70 0.86 5.50 -14.07
N LEU A 71 -0.20 4.88 -14.60
CA LEU A 71 -0.40 4.65 -16.03
C LEU A 71 -1.26 5.73 -16.71
N GLY A 72 -1.81 6.65 -15.95
CA GLY A 72 -2.80 7.61 -16.43
C GLY A 72 -2.25 8.86 -17.11
N TYR A 73 -0.95 8.95 -17.33
CA TYR A 73 -0.32 10.07 -18.02
C TYR A 73 -0.61 10.01 -19.52
N VAL A 74 -1.35 10.99 -20.02
CA VAL A 74 -1.68 11.14 -21.44
C VAL A 74 -1.58 12.61 -21.83
N ASP A 75 -1.52 12.88 -23.11
CA ASP A 75 -1.52 14.27 -23.61
C ASP A 75 -2.83 14.98 -23.24
N PRO A 76 -2.76 16.23 -22.78
CA PRO A 76 -3.94 16.97 -22.41
C PRO A 76 -4.84 17.24 -23.62
N PRO A 77 -6.17 17.15 -23.47
CA PRO A 77 -7.09 17.58 -24.54
C PRO A 77 -6.95 19.08 -24.83
N GLU A 78 -7.25 19.51 -26.06
CA GLU A 78 -7.04 20.87 -26.56
C GLU A 78 -7.71 21.97 -25.71
N ASN A 79 -8.76 21.64 -25.00
CA ASN A 79 -9.51 22.56 -24.15
C ASN A 79 -8.90 22.75 -22.74
N ILE A 80 -7.86 22.03 -22.37
CA ILE A 80 -7.23 22.12 -21.04
C ILE A 80 -5.86 22.76 -21.17
N LYS A 81 -5.71 23.92 -20.56
CA LYS A 81 -4.41 24.58 -20.38
C LYS A 81 -3.79 24.09 -19.05
N LEU A 82 -2.56 23.69 -19.12
CA LEU A 82 -1.75 23.31 -17.98
C LEU A 82 -0.76 24.42 -17.65
N ASP A 83 -0.52 24.62 -16.35
CA ASP A 83 0.52 25.51 -15.87
C ASP A 83 1.89 24.79 -15.95
N ASP A 84 2.98 25.56 -15.90
CA ASP A 84 4.33 24.99 -15.89
C ASP A 84 4.52 24.05 -14.69
N GLY A 85 5.11 22.88 -14.96
CA GLY A 85 5.34 21.85 -13.93
C GLY A 85 4.09 21.09 -13.49
N VAL A 86 2.98 21.21 -14.23
CA VAL A 86 1.75 20.45 -14.04
C VAL A 86 1.51 19.52 -15.21
N TYR A 87 1.20 18.27 -14.94
CA TYR A 87 0.98 17.23 -15.94
C TYR A 87 -0.49 16.82 -15.97
N TYR A 88 -0.97 16.38 -17.12
CA TYR A 88 -2.31 15.82 -17.25
C TYR A 88 -2.31 14.36 -16.88
N ASN A 89 -3.27 13.96 -16.04
CA ASN A 89 -3.45 12.56 -15.66
C ASN A 89 -4.95 12.21 -15.68
N LYS A 90 -5.30 11.22 -16.45
CA LYS A 90 -6.68 10.80 -16.69
C LYS A 90 -7.42 10.38 -15.40
N TYR A 91 -6.72 9.82 -14.42
CA TYR A 91 -7.31 9.23 -13.22
C TYR A 91 -7.16 10.10 -11.97
N MET A 92 -6.34 11.15 -12.04
CA MET A 92 -6.21 12.09 -10.94
C MET A 92 -7.45 12.97 -10.81
N TYR A 93 -7.90 13.20 -9.59
CA TYR A 93 -9.00 14.14 -9.35
C TYR A 93 -8.63 15.54 -9.89
N GLY A 94 -9.50 16.12 -10.74
CA GLY A 94 -9.23 17.36 -11.45
C GLY A 94 -8.26 17.23 -12.62
N ASN A 95 -7.83 16.03 -12.99
CA ASN A 95 -6.96 15.70 -14.12
C ASN A 95 -5.59 16.42 -14.16
N LYS A 96 -5.19 17.03 -13.04
CA LYS A 96 -3.93 17.77 -12.92
C LYS A 96 -3.08 17.21 -11.78
N ILE A 97 -1.81 16.93 -12.06
CA ILE A 97 -0.85 16.40 -11.08
C ILE A 97 0.50 17.10 -11.25
N LYS A 98 1.15 17.44 -10.13
CA LYS A 98 2.50 18.02 -10.15
C LYS A 98 3.61 16.99 -10.28
N MET A 99 3.33 15.71 -9.98
CA MET A 99 4.29 14.64 -10.16
C MET A 99 4.50 14.38 -11.66
N PRO A 100 5.72 14.42 -12.18
CA PRO A 100 5.99 14.04 -13.57
C PRO A 100 5.76 12.52 -13.76
N LYS A 101 5.65 12.08 -15.01
CA LYS A 101 5.59 10.66 -15.35
C LYS A 101 6.86 9.96 -14.85
N GLN A 102 6.71 8.95 -14.00
CA GLN A 102 7.82 8.26 -13.35
C GLN A 102 8.27 7.00 -14.09
N LEU A 103 7.37 6.39 -14.85
CA LEU A 103 7.61 5.09 -15.47
C LEU A 103 7.74 5.24 -16.99
N SER A 104 8.69 4.51 -17.57
CA SER A 104 8.87 4.34 -19.00
C SER A 104 9.38 2.92 -19.27
N ASP A 105 9.04 2.35 -20.41
CA ASP A 105 9.49 1.01 -20.78
C ASP A 105 11.03 0.90 -20.73
N GLY A 106 11.51 -0.17 -20.11
CA GLY A 106 12.94 -0.43 -19.99
C GLY A 106 13.69 0.43 -18.96
N LEU A 107 12.98 1.13 -18.06
CA LEU A 107 13.60 1.98 -17.04
C LEU A 107 14.47 1.20 -16.04
N VAL A 108 14.10 -0.04 -15.75
CA VAL A 108 14.82 -0.93 -14.82
C VAL A 108 15.12 -2.25 -15.50
N GLU A 109 16.14 -2.94 -15.02
CA GLU A 109 16.47 -4.30 -15.45
C GLU A 109 16.12 -5.28 -14.32
N TYR A 110 15.23 -6.23 -14.61
CA TYR A 110 14.86 -7.27 -13.66
C TYR A 110 15.89 -8.41 -13.69
N SER A 111 16.32 -8.86 -12.53
CA SER A 111 17.32 -9.94 -12.38
C SER A 111 16.83 -11.31 -12.87
N ASP A 112 15.51 -11.48 -13.00
CA ASP A 112 14.84 -12.70 -13.48
C ASP A 112 14.52 -12.67 -14.99
N GLY A 113 14.92 -11.61 -15.70
CA GLY A 113 14.66 -11.42 -17.13
C GLY A 113 13.24 -11.01 -17.49
N THR A 114 12.43 -10.62 -16.52
CA THR A 114 11.08 -10.07 -16.77
C THR A 114 11.19 -8.77 -17.58
N ASN A 115 10.34 -8.59 -18.59
CA ASN A 115 10.29 -7.35 -19.37
C ASN A 115 9.81 -6.19 -18.48
N ALA A 116 10.62 -5.13 -18.40
CA ALA A 116 10.32 -3.92 -17.65
C ALA A 116 9.38 -3.00 -18.43
N THR A 117 8.12 -3.42 -18.58
CA THR A 117 7.06 -2.58 -19.13
C THR A 117 6.51 -1.62 -18.08
N GLU A 118 5.97 -0.47 -18.50
CA GLU A 118 5.31 0.47 -17.58
C GLU A 118 4.25 -0.23 -16.71
N GLU A 119 3.46 -1.12 -17.31
CA GLU A 119 2.41 -1.88 -16.60
C GLU A 119 3.00 -2.81 -15.53
N GLN A 120 4.09 -3.54 -15.85
CA GLN A 120 4.73 -4.43 -14.89
C GLN A 120 5.32 -3.65 -13.72
N MET A 121 6.06 -2.58 -14.01
CA MET A 121 6.66 -1.72 -12.98
C MET A 121 5.59 -1.04 -12.10
N ALA A 122 4.49 -0.57 -12.71
CA ALA A 122 3.37 0.01 -11.96
C ALA A 122 2.72 -1.02 -11.03
N LYS A 123 2.57 -2.27 -11.48
CA LYS A 123 2.04 -3.37 -10.67
C LYS A 123 2.95 -3.70 -9.50
N ASP A 124 4.25 -3.76 -9.72
CA ASP A 124 5.23 -4.10 -8.69
C ASP A 124 5.31 -3.02 -7.61
N VAL A 125 5.40 -1.76 -8.02
CA VAL A 125 5.43 -0.63 -7.08
C VAL A 125 4.11 -0.53 -6.30
N THR A 126 2.98 -0.76 -6.94
CA THR A 126 1.67 -0.75 -6.27
C THR A 126 1.55 -1.90 -5.27
N SER A 127 2.06 -3.08 -5.62
CA SER A 127 2.12 -4.24 -4.71
C SER A 127 3.01 -3.97 -3.51
N PHE A 128 4.14 -3.32 -3.71
CA PHE A 128 5.01 -2.87 -2.64
C PHE A 128 4.32 -1.86 -1.72
N LEU A 129 3.65 -0.85 -2.27
CA LEU A 129 2.91 0.15 -1.49
C LEU A 129 1.73 -0.47 -0.73
N MET A 130 1.08 -1.50 -1.30
CA MET A 130 0.06 -2.27 -0.59
C MET A 130 0.66 -3.02 0.60
N TRP A 131 1.82 -3.65 0.42
CA TRP A 131 2.52 -4.33 1.50
C TRP A 131 2.97 -3.36 2.59
N THR A 132 3.50 -2.18 2.25
CA THR A 132 3.90 -1.17 3.25
C THR A 132 2.72 -0.69 4.09
N ALA A 133 1.55 -0.51 3.48
CA ALA A 133 0.33 -0.08 4.17
C ALA A 133 -0.29 -1.19 5.02
N GLU A 134 -0.13 -2.46 4.63
CA GLU A 134 -0.76 -3.63 5.26
C GLU A 134 0.19 -4.84 5.33
N PRO A 135 1.31 -4.77 6.06
CA PRO A 135 2.29 -5.86 6.10
C PRO A 135 1.75 -7.17 6.70
N HIS A 136 0.67 -7.10 7.46
CA HIS A 136 0.00 -8.26 8.09
C HIS A 136 -1.32 -8.64 7.41
N LEU A 137 -1.59 -8.19 6.19
CA LEU A 137 -2.86 -8.42 5.48
C LEU A 137 -3.22 -9.91 5.38
N GLU A 138 -2.29 -10.74 4.94
CA GLU A 138 -2.52 -12.19 4.82
C GLU A 138 -2.82 -12.86 6.16
N GLN A 139 -2.08 -12.47 7.20
CA GLN A 139 -2.27 -13.01 8.55
C GLN A 139 -3.65 -12.61 9.10
N ARG A 140 -4.07 -11.38 8.87
CA ARG A 140 -5.39 -10.89 9.24
C ARG A 140 -6.51 -11.65 8.53
N HIS A 141 -6.38 -11.89 7.22
CA HIS A 141 -7.33 -12.68 6.44
C HIS A 141 -7.42 -14.14 6.94
N LYS A 142 -6.28 -14.79 7.18
CA LYS A 142 -6.24 -16.16 7.71
C LYS A 142 -6.92 -16.25 9.08
N THR A 143 -6.67 -15.28 9.95
CA THR A 143 -7.29 -15.23 11.28
C THR A 143 -8.78 -14.93 11.19
N GLY A 144 -9.19 -14.00 10.34
CA GLY A 144 -10.58 -13.68 10.08
C GLY A 144 -11.38 -14.87 9.57
N PHE A 145 -10.84 -15.60 8.61
CA PHE A 145 -11.48 -16.83 8.11
C PHE A 145 -11.68 -17.88 9.22
N ARG A 146 -10.67 -18.11 10.05
CA ARG A 146 -10.78 -19.03 11.21
C ARG A 146 -11.85 -18.58 12.19
N ALA A 147 -11.90 -17.28 12.48
CA ALA A 147 -12.91 -16.70 13.36
C ALA A 147 -14.34 -16.87 12.81
N ILE A 148 -14.54 -16.67 11.50
CA ILE A 148 -15.86 -16.90 10.85
C ILE A 148 -16.29 -18.36 11.00
N VAL A 149 -15.41 -19.32 10.70
CA VAL A 149 -15.72 -20.76 10.84
C VAL A 149 -16.08 -21.10 12.28
N TYR A 150 -15.29 -20.61 13.24
CA TYR A 150 -15.59 -20.79 14.67
C TYR A 150 -16.97 -20.22 15.06
N LEU A 151 -17.28 -19.01 14.61
CA LEU A 151 -18.57 -18.38 14.93
C LEU A 151 -19.76 -19.13 14.31
N ILE A 152 -19.61 -19.67 13.10
CA ILE A 152 -20.66 -20.51 12.48
C ILE A 152 -20.91 -21.76 13.32
N ILE A 153 -19.86 -22.47 13.71
CA ILE A 153 -19.98 -23.66 14.56
C ILE A 153 -20.65 -23.33 15.90
N LEU A 154 -20.18 -22.25 16.54
CA LEU A 154 -20.74 -21.80 17.80
C LEU A 154 -22.23 -21.44 17.66
N THR A 155 -22.60 -20.74 16.60
CA THR A 155 -24.02 -20.36 16.33
C THR A 155 -24.89 -21.61 16.18
N VAL A 156 -24.42 -22.63 15.47
CA VAL A 156 -25.16 -23.90 15.30
C VAL A 156 -25.33 -24.60 16.65
N LEU A 157 -24.28 -24.68 17.47
CA LEU A 157 -24.35 -25.30 18.79
C LEU A 157 -25.32 -24.56 19.72
N VAL A 158 -25.25 -23.23 19.74
CA VAL A 158 -26.18 -22.38 20.52
C VAL A 158 -27.62 -22.56 20.05
N TYR A 159 -27.86 -22.61 18.74
CA TYR A 159 -29.17 -22.84 18.18
C TYR A 159 -29.78 -24.20 18.64
N PHE A 160 -29.03 -25.27 18.55
CA PHE A 160 -29.50 -26.60 19.03
C PHE A 160 -29.71 -26.64 20.55
N SER A 161 -28.84 -26.00 21.30
CA SER A 161 -28.99 -25.83 22.74
C SER A 161 -30.27 -25.09 23.11
N MET A 162 -30.50 -23.97 22.45
CA MET A 162 -31.74 -23.19 22.60
C MET A 162 -32.97 -24.04 22.28
N LYS A 163 -33.00 -24.68 21.11
CA LYS A 163 -34.12 -25.54 20.69
C LYS A 163 -34.39 -26.66 21.70
N LYS A 164 -33.33 -27.30 22.26
CA LYS A 164 -33.47 -28.35 23.27
C LYS A 164 -34.06 -27.81 24.60
N ILE A 165 -33.68 -26.62 25.02
CA ILE A 165 -34.19 -25.99 26.24
C ILE A 165 -35.70 -25.66 26.06
N TRP A 166 -36.03 -25.01 24.97
CA TRP A 166 -37.42 -24.57 24.70
C TRP A 166 -38.37 -25.76 24.52
N SER A 167 -37.96 -26.86 23.88
CA SER A 167 -38.81 -28.06 23.78
C SER A 167 -39.17 -28.67 25.11
N ARG A 168 -38.37 -28.48 26.16
CA ARG A 168 -38.68 -28.94 27.51
C ARG A 168 -39.70 -28.04 28.23
N VAL A 169 -39.68 -26.76 27.90
CA VAL A 169 -40.65 -25.78 28.46
C VAL A 169 -42.07 -26.04 27.88
N GLU A 170 -42.17 -26.25 26.56
CA GLU A 170 -43.44 -26.57 25.88
C GLU A 170 -44.08 -27.85 26.33
N THR A 171 -43.30 -28.85 26.80
CA THR A 171 -43.81 -30.15 27.25
C THR A 171 -44.36 -30.11 28.69
N ASN A 172 -44.06 -29.01 29.45
CA ASN A 172 -44.49 -28.85 30.85
C ASN A 172 -45.66 -27.83 31.00
N VAL A 173 -46.27 -27.37 29.92
CA VAL A 173 -47.48 -26.56 29.86
C VAL A 173 -48.64 -27.41 29.32
#